data_5707fc8ec150e27df10b92a65ced2361
#
_entry.id   5707fc8ec150e27df10b92a65ced2361
#
_cell.length_a   1.000
_cell.length_b   1.000
_cell.length_c   1.000
_cell.angle_alpha   90.00
_cell.angle_beta   90.00
_cell.angle_gamma   90.00
#
_symmetry.space_group_name_H-M   'P 1'
#
loop_
_entity.id
_entity.type
_entity.pdbx_description
1 polymer ?
#
loop_
_entity_poly.entity_id
_entity_poly.type
_entity_poly.pdbx_seq_one_letter_code
_entity_poly.pdbx_strand_id
1 'polypeptide(L)'
;WDMVHVKSINPNIEYHFCNETLRPGFYNANKWEYKKCERHTIFLSQCKYPIKALHMVLKAMPLVLRDYPDAKIYVGACLRIMPQKMIHKLVPTNYGGFLYKMIKRLKLEDHIVFLGSLNEKEMIQRFLSSNVFVSPASIENSPNSLCEAQLLGVPAVASMVGGVEDL
;
A
#
# COMPACT_ATOMS: atom_id res chain seq x y z
N TRP A 1 -17.64 -5.12 10.40
CA TRP A 1 -17.23 -3.78 10.85
C TRP A 1 -18.39 -2.78 10.83
N ASP A 2 -19.05 -2.55 9.72
CA ASP A 2 -20.11 -1.56 9.56
C ASP A 2 -21.48 -2.04 10.10
N MET A 3 -21.69 -3.35 10.24
CA MET A 3 -22.93 -3.92 10.79
C MET A 3 -23.34 -3.30 12.14
N VAL A 4 -22.39 -3.09 13.05
CA VAL A 4 -22.66 -2.50 14.37
C VAL A 4 -23.19 -1.07 14.23
N HIS A 5 -22.59 -0.29 13.34
CA HIS A 5 -23.01 1.10 13.08
C HIS A 5 -24.39 1.16 12.41
N VAL A 6 -24.63 0.31 11.41
CA VAL A 6 -25.92 0.26 10.70
C VAL A 6 -27.04 -0.18 11.65
N LYS A 7 -26.81 -1.19 12.47
CA LYS A 7 -27.81 -1.66 13.46
C LYS A 7 -28.04 -0.69 14.62
N SER A 8 -27.06 0.16 14.94
CA SER A 8 -27.28 1.22 15.94
C SER A 8 -28.23 2.32 15.43
N ILE A 9 -28.29 2.51 14.11
CA ILE A 9 -29.24 3.48 13.48
C ILE A 9 -30.61 2.83 13.30
N ASN A 10 -30.67 1.58 12.84
CA ASN A 10 -31.89 0.82 12.67
C ASN A 10 -31.70 -0.63 13.15
N PRO A 11 -32.12 -0.96 14.38
CA PRO A 11 -31.96 -2.29 14.95
C PRO A 11 -32.65 -3.42 14.17
N ASN A 12 -33.69 -3.09 13.40
CA ASN A 12 -34.49 -4.06 12.64
C ASN A 12 -34.01 -4.25 11.21
N ILE A 13 -32.88 -3.63 10.83
CA ILE A 13 -32.36 -3.79 9.46
C ILE A 13 -31.86 -5.21 9.25
N GLU A 14 -32.20 -5.79 8.10
CA GLU A 14 -31.60 -7.00 7.60
C GLU A 14 -30.21 -6.67 7.01
N TYR A 15 -29.18 -7.32 7.53
CA TYR A 15 -27.79 -7.08 7.12
C TYR A 15 -27.20 -8.32 6.47
N HIS A 16 -26.73 -8.16 5.24
CA HIS A 16 -26.07 -9.20 4.47
C HIS A 16 -24.62 -8.85 4.22
N PHE A 17 -23.71 -9.75 4.57
CA PHE A 17 -22.30 -9.58 4.29
C PHE A 17 -22.02 -10.02 2.85
N CYS A 18 -21.33 -9.16 2.10
CA CYS A 18 -20.92 -9.46 0.72
C CYS A 18 -19.55 -8.86 0.45
N ASN A 19 -18.56 -9.72 0.21
CA ASN A 19 -17.23 -9.28 -0.17
C ASN A 19 -17.18 -8.75 -1.61
N GLU A 20 -16.30 -7.81 -1.86
CA GLU A 20 -16.03 -7.31 -3.20
C GLU A 20 -15.36 -8.39 -4.06
N THR A 21 -15.73 -8.45 -5.33
CA THR A 21 -15.05 -9.28 -6.32
C THR A 21 -13.74 -8.61 -6.74
N LEU A 22 -12.66 -9.35 -6.68
CA LEU A 22 -11.36 -8.87 -7.11
C LEU A 22 -11.24 -8.86 -8.64
N ARG A 23 -10.22 -8.19 -9.15
CA ARG A 23 -9.96 -8.12 -10.59
C ARG A 23 -9.70 -9.52 -11.16
N PRO A 24 -10.30 -9.87 -12.34
CA PRO A 24 -10.28 -11.24 -12.87
C PRO A 24 -8.88 -11.83 -13.08
N GLY A 25 -7.91 -11.02 -13.49
CA GLY A 25 -6.55 -11.48 -13.72
C GLY A 25 -5.85 -12.04 -12.48
N PHE A 26 -6.24 -11.60 -11.29
CA PHE A 26 -5.65 -12.09 -10.04
C PHE A 26 -6.02 -13.55 -9.72
N TYR A 27 -7.23 -13.98 -10.10
CA TYR A 27 -7.67 -15.37 -9.86
C TYR A 27 -6.88 -16.38 -10.70
N ASN A 28 -6.44 -15.97 -11.89
CA ASN A 28 -5.73 -16.83 -12.84
C ASN A 28 -4.21 -16.61 -12.83
N ALA A 29 -3.70 -15.71 -12.01
CA ALA A 29 -2.29 -15.42 -11.93
C ALA A 29 -1.50 -16.51 -11.20
N ASN A 30 -0.20 -16.57 -11.51
CA ASN A 30 0.73 -17.39 -10.74
C ASN A 30 0.73 -16.99 -9.26
N LYS A 31 1.16 -17.93 -8.42
CA LYS A 31 1.33 -17.65 -6.99
C LYS A 31 2.74 -17.13 -6.72
N TRP A 32 2.84 -16.37 -5.64
CA TRP A 32 4.11 -15.84 -5.17
C TRP A 32 5.07 -16.96 -4.73
N GLU A 33 6.33 -16.79 -5.05
CA GLU A 33 7.40 -17.70 -4.68
C GLU A 33 8.60 -16.91 -4.16
N TYR A 34 9.05 -17.21 -2.96
CA TYR A 34 10.18 -16.55 -2.32
C TYR A 34 11.47 -16.53 -3.19
N LYS A 35 11.71 -17.59 -3.95
CA LYS A 35 12.90 -17.70 -4.82
C LYS A 35 12.87 -16.77 -6.04
N LYS A 36 11.69 -16.28 -6.39
CA LYS A 36 11.47 -15.43 -7.57
C LYS A 36 11.27 -13.95 -7.23
N CYS A 37 11.08 -13.60 -5.95
CA CYS A 37 10.91 -12.21 -5.56
C CYS A 37 12.26 -11.47 -5.46
N GLU A 38 12.20 -10.16 -5.63
CA GLU A 38 13.31 -9.25 -5.35
C GLU A 38 13.44 -9.14 -3.83
N ARG A 39 14.58 -9.54 -3.30
CA ARG A 39 14.81 -9.51 -1.84
C ARG A 39 14.75 -8.09 -1.29
N HIS A 40 14.34 -7.98 -0.03
CA HIS A 40 14.28 -6.76 0.76
C HIS A 40 13.43 -5.67 0.10
N THR A 41 12.38 -6.07 -0.63
CA THR A 41 11.48 -5.14 -1.28
C THR A 41 10.11 -5.09 -0.62
N ILE A 42 9.65 -3.87 -0.38
CA ILE A 42 8.34 -3.55 0.19
C ILE A 42 7.48 -2.94 -0.91
N PHE A 43 6.27 -3.43 -1.08
CA PHE A 43 5.32 -2.86 -2.03
C PHE A 43 4.12 -2.23 -1.31
N LEU A 44 3.76 -1.02 -1.73
CA LEU A 44 2.51 -0.34 -1.38
C LEU A 44 1.76 -0.01 -2.67
N SER A 45 0.51 -0.43 -2.76
CA SER A 45 -0.32 -0.20 -3.96
C SER A 45 -0.80 1.24 -4.10
N GLN A 46 -0.87 1.98 -3.00
CA GLN A 46 -1.39 3.36 -2.96
C GLN A 46 -0.69 4.23 -1.92
N CYS A 47 -0.51 5.52 -2.26
CA CYS A 47 0.03 6.51 -1.33
C CYS A 47 -0.60 7.90 -1.47
N LYS A 48 -1.67 8.03 -2.24
CA LYS A 48 -2.21 9.32 -2.70
C LYS A 48 -2.69 10.23 -1.56
N TYR A 49 -3.19 9.65 -0.47
CA TYR A 49 -3.80 10.38 0.63
C TYR A 49 -3.13 10.07 1.97
N PRO A 50 -3.18 10.99 2.95
CA PRO A 50 -2.64 10.77 4.29
C PRO A 50 -3.17 9.51 4.97
N ILE A 51 -4.45 9.18 4.74
CA ILE A 51 -5.09 7.98 5.30
C ILE A 51 -4.46 6.67 4.82
N LYS A 52 -3.79 6.66 3.65
CA LYS A 52 -3.02 5.50 3.14
C LYS A 52 -1.64 5.37 3.79
N ALA A 53 -1.27 6.31 4.62
CA ALA A 53 -0.21 6.28 5.62
C ALA A 53 1.19 5.87 5.13
N LEU A 54 1.59 6.18 3.87
CA LEU A 54 2.97 5.97 3.41
C LEU A 54 4.00 6.58 4.37
N HIS A 55 3.69 7.71 5.00
CA HIS A 55 4.56 8.37 5.98
C HIS A 55 4.92 7.48 7.18
N MET A 56 4.08 6.51 7.54
CA MET A 56 4.40 5.56 8.61
C MET A 56 5.46 4.55 8.16
N VAL A 57 5.36 4.06 6.92
CA VAL A 57 6.38 3.18 6.33
C VAL A 57 7.71 3.92 6.19
N LEU A 58 7.69 5.17 5.73
CA LEU A 58 8.92 5.99 5.66
C LEU A 58 9.58 6.17 7.04
N LYS A 59 8.80 6.34 8.10
CA LYS A 59 9.34 6.42 9.48
C LYS A 59 9.96 5.11 9.94
N ALA A 60 9.43 3.96 9.50
CA ALA A 60 9.95 2.65 9.84
C ALA A 60 11.23 2.27 9.07
N MET A 61 11.42 2.85 7.85
CA MET A 61 12.55 2.48 6.99
C MET A 61 13.94 2.57 7.64
N PRO A 62 14.27 3.58 8.46
CA PRO A 62 15.57 3.60 9.12
C PRO A 62 15.84 2.37 10.00
N LEU A 63 14.80 1.76 10.57
CA LEU A 63 14.93 0.51 11.34
C LEU A 63 15.16 -0.68 10.40
N VAL A 64 14.44 -0.73 9.28
CA VAL A 64 14.62 -1.79 8.26
C VAL A 64 16.01 -1.72 7.65
N LEU A 65 16.48 -0.52 7.31
CA LEU A 65 17.78 -0.30 6.67
C LEU A 65 18.97 -0.64 7.57
N ARG A 66 18.80 -0.67 8.88
CA ARG A 66 19.82 -1.12 9.81
C ARG A 66 20.18 -2.60 9.58
N ASP A 67 19.16 -3.43 9.31
CA ASP A 67 19.32 -4.88 9.15
C ASP A 67 19.39 -5.29 7.65
N TYR A 68 18.80 -4.49 6.77
CA TYR A 68 18.74 -4.69 5.31
C TYR A 68 19.09 -3.39 4.57
N PRO A 69 20.39 -3.05 4.44
CA PRO A 69 20.83 -1.76 3.88
C PRO A 69 20.43 -1.51 2.43
N ASP A 70 20.10 -2.58 1.69
CA ASP A 70 19.66 -2.57 0.29
C ASP A 70 18.13 -2.53 0.14
N ALA A 71 17.36 -2.48 1.24
CA ALA A 71 15.91 -2.52 1.19
C ALA A 71 15.33 -1.35 0.39
N LYS A 72 14.28 -1.65 -0.39
CA LYS A 72 13.58 -0.67 -1.25
C LYS A 72 12.07 -0.71 -1.05
N ILE A 73 11.46 0.45 -1.14
CA ILE A 73 10.02 0.62 -1.18
C ILE A 73 9.61 0.92 -2.62
N TYR A 74 8.66 0.16 -3.14
CA TYR A 74 7.97 0.44 -4.40
C TYR A 74 6.55 0.92 -4.10
N VAL A 75 6.15 2.05 -4.70
CA VAL A 75 4.86 2.68 -4.42
C VAL A 75 4.09 2.87 -5.70
N GLY A 76 2.94 2.21 -5.81
CA GLY A 76 1.99 2.38 -6.90
C GLY A 76 1.06 3.57 -6.69
N ALA A 77 0.30 3.91 -7.74
CA ALA A 77 -0.77 4.92 -7.74
C ALA A 77 -0.43 6.24 -7.03
N CYS A 78 0.82 6.68 -7.15
CA CYS A 78 1.28 7.89 -6.49
C CYS A 78 1.24 9.07 -7.46
N LEU A 79 0.49 10.10 -7.09
CA LEU A 79 0.52 11.37 -7.81
C LEU A 79 1.84 12.09 -7.52
N ARG A 80 2.62 12.39 -8.58
CA ARG A 80 3.68 13.41 -8.64
C ARG A 80 4.25 13.85 -7.27
N ILE A 81 4.77 12.92 -6.49
CA ILE A 81 5.47 13.25 -5.25
C ILE A 81 6.87 13.77 -5.55
N MET A 82 7.44 13.34 -6.67
CA MET A 82 8.75 13.82 -7.13
C MET A 82 8.57 14.98 -8.10
N PRO A 83 9.07 16.16 -7.78
CA PRO A 83 9.15 17.23 -8.76
C PRO A 83 10.18 16.84 -9.83
N GLN A 84 9.75 16.68 -11.07
CA GLN A 84 10.66 16.92 -12.17
C GLN A 84 11.24 18.34 -11.97
N LYS A 85 12.51 18.50 -12.19
CA LYS A 85 13.44 19.61 -11.85
C LYS A 85 12.93 21.07 -11.67
N MET A 86 11.65 21.38 -11.87
CA MET A 86 11.14 22.77 -11.86
C MET A 86 9.99 23.08 -10.88
N ILE A 87 9.45 22.11 -10.15
CA ILE A 87 8.26 22.35 -9.28
C ILE A 87 8.66 22.55 -7.80
N HIS A 88 9.94 22.66 -7.49
CA HIS A 88 10.45 22.84 -6.12
C HIS A 88 9.90 24.06 -5.36
N LYS A 89 9.30 25.02 -6.06
CA LYS A 89 8.82 26.26 -5.44
C LYS A 89 7.33 26.31 -5.11
N LEU A 90 6.51 25.33 -5.55
CA LEU A 90 5.05 25.49 -5.54
C LEU A 90 4.26 24.46 -4.69
N VAL A 91 4.91 23.55 -3.95
CA VAL A 91 4.17 22.52 -3.20
C VAL A 91 4.66 22.33 -1.76
N PRO A 92 4.65 23.37 -0.91
CA PRO A 92 5.08 23.23 0.47
C PRO A 92 4.01 22.72 1.44
N THR A 93 2.74 22.71 1.07
CA THR A 93 1.62 22.58 2.03
C THR A 93 0.74 21.35 1.87
N ASN A 94 0.94 20.53 0.86
CA ASN A 94 0.17 19.31 0.68
C ASN A 94 0.92 18.04 1.14
N TYR A 95 0.21 16.92 1.20
CA TYR A 95 0.75 15.64 1.65
C TYR A 95 1.98 15.18 0.84
N GLY A 96 1.99 15.40 -0.48
CA GLY A 96 3.15 15.10 -1.32
C GLY A 96 4.41 15.89 -0.92
N GLY A 97 4.27 17.20 -0.63
CA GLY A 97 5.35 18.03 -0.11
C GLY A 97 5.85 17.56 1.27
N PHE A 98 4.93 17.13 2.13
CA PHE A 98 5.28 16.53 3.43
C PHE A 98 6.10 15.24 3.25
N LEU A 99 5.67 14.33 2.39
CA LEU A 99 6.39 13.09 2.09
C LEU A 99 7.77 13.38 1.51
N TYR A 100 7.87 14.32 0.56
CA TYR A 100 9.15 14.73 -0.03
C TYR A 100 10.15 15.21 1.04
N LYS A 101 9.72 16.12 1.93
CA LYS A 101 10.56 16.59 3.04
C LYS A 101 10.99 15.45 3.96
N MET A 102 10.09 14.49 4.21
CA MET A 102 10.38 13.32 5.04
C MET A 102 11.42 12.40 4.37
N ILE A 103 11.27 12.09 3.08
CA ILE A 103 12.23 11.30 2.29
C ILE A 103 13.61 11.93 2.38
N LYS A 104 13.71 13.24 2.13
CA LYS A 104 14.99 13.98 2.22
C LYS A 104 15.59 13.93 3.63
N ARG A 105 14.78 14.22 4.66
CA ARG A 105 15.24 14.21 6.06
C ARG A 105 15.76 12.85 6.50
N LEU A 106 15.11 11.78 6.04
CA LEU A 106 15.46 10.39 6.38
C LEU A 106 16.48 9.77 5.42
N LYS A 107 16.93 10.52 4.39
CA LYS A 107 17.90 10.09 3.36
C LYS A 107 17.44 8.81 2.64
N LEU A 108 16.16 8.78 2.23
CA LEU A 108 15.53 7.60 1.61
C LEU A 108 15.41 7.71 0.08
N GLU A 109 16.07 8.68 -0.56
CA GLU A 109 15.94 8.92 -2.00
C GLU A 109 16.27 7.69 -2.85
N ASP A 110 17.30 6.95 -2.47
CA ASP A 110 17.75 5.75 -3.18
C ASP A 110 16.99 4.48 -2.75
N HIS A 111 16.13 4.59 -1.74
CA HIS A 111 15.35 3.50 -1.16
C HIS A 111 13.87 3.52 -1.51
N ILE A 112 13.41 4.49 -2.30
CA ILE A 112 12.00 4.60 -2.68
C ILE A 112 11.85 4.80 -4.19
N VAL A 113 10.96 4.02 -4.80
CA VAL A 113 10.63 4.07 -6.23
C VAL A 113 9.13 4.30 -6.39
N PHE A 114 8.77 5.39 -7.05
CA PHE A 114 7.38 5.69 -7.40
C PHE A 114 7.06 5.16 -8.79
N LEU A 115 6.14 4.19 -8.87
CA LEU A 115 5.80 3.48 -10.10
C LEU A 115 4.71 4.19 -10.93
N GLY A 116 4.01 5.17 -10.35
CA GLY A 116 2.84 5.76 -10.98
C GLY A 116 1.62 4.83 -10.94
N SER A 117 0.70 5.03 -11.89
CA SER A 117 -0.47 4.16 -12.03
C SER A 117 -0.06 2.87 -12.72
N LEU A 118 -0.41 1.74 -12.09
CA LEU A 118 -0.17 0.40 -12.64
C LEU A 118 -1.47 -0.17 -13.18
N ASN A 119 -1.43 -0.78 -14.36
CA ASN A 119 -2.52 -1.60 -14.86
C ASN A 119 -2.55 -2.95 -14.13
N GLU A 120 -3.56 -3.79 -14.40
CA GLU A 120 -3.75 -5.07 -13.72
C GLU A 120 -2.54 -6.00 -13.83
N LYS A 121 -1.97 -6.15 -15.03
CA LYS A 121 -0.80 -7.01 -15.27
C LYS A 121 0.44 -6.50 -14.55
N GLU A 122 0.69 -5.22 -14.60
CA GLU A 122 1.81 -4.57 -13.90
C GLU A 122 1.66 -4.70 -12.38
N MET A 123 0.42 -4.58 -11.87
CA MET A 123 0.12 -4.75 -10.45
C MET A 123 0.42 -6.18 -10.01
N ILE A 124 -0.06 -7.19 -10.75
CA ILE A 124 0.23 -8.61 -10.49
C ILE A 124 1.74 -8.86 -10.48
N GLN A 125 2.45 -8.38 -11.49
CA GLN A 125 3.91 -8.53 -11.56
C GLN A 125 4.60 -7.88 -10.37
N ARG A 126 4.16 -6.68 -9.95
CA ARG A 126 4.77 -6.00 -8.81
C ARG A 126 4.50 -6.74 -7.49
N PHE A 127 3.33 -7.28 -7.30
CA PHE A 127 3.03 -8.15 -6.17
C PHE A 127 3.96 -9.37 -6.14
N LEU A 128 4.02 -10.12 -7.24
CA LEU A 128 4.80 -11.36 -7.33
C LEU A 128 6.31 -11.13 -7.18
N SER A 129 6.81 -9.98 -7.59
CA SER A 129 8.22 -9.63 -7.46
C SER A 129 8.57 -8.95 -6.14
N SER A 130 7.61 -8.64 -5.29
CA SER A 130 7.87 -8.02 -3.98
C SER A 130 8.09 -9.05 -2.88
N ASN A 131 8.94 -8.73 -1.92
CA ASN A 131 9.18 -9.59 -0.76
C ASN A 131 8.01 -9.54 0.21
N VAL A 132 7.42 -8.34 0.39
CA VAL A 132 6.27 -8.13 1.26
C VAL A 132 5.39 -7.00 0.72
N PHE A 133 4.08 -7.18 0.84
CA PHE A 133 3.10 -6.12 0.62
C PHE A 133 2.77 -5.45 1.96
N VAL A 134 2.67 -4.11 1.96
CA VAL A 134 2.32 -3.36 3.16
C VAL A 134 1.10 -2.47 2.89
N SER A 135 0.08 -2.61 3.73
CA SER A 135 -1.14 -1.79 3.75
C SER A 135 -1.24 -1.05 5.10
N PRO A 136 -0.58 0.11 5.25
CA PRO A 136 -0.46 0.81 6.53
C PRO A 136 -1.62 1.78 6.80
N ALA A 137 -2.71 1.70 6.06
CA ALA A 137 -3.81 2.65 6.10
C ALA A 137 -4.37 2.83 7.53
N SER A 138 -4.79 4.05 7.84
CA SER A 138 -5.42 4.37 9.13
C SER A 138 -6.93 4.12 9.13
N ILE A 139 -7.53 3.91 7.96
CA ILE A 139 -8.93 3.51 7.78
C ILE A 139 -9.07 2.73 6.47
N GLU A 140 -9.79 1.63 6.51
CA GLU A 140 -10.14 0.79 5.36
C GLU A 140 -11.49 0.14 5.59
N ASN A 141 -12.26 -0.07 4.52
CA ASN A 141 -13.47 -0.89 4.58
C ASN A 141 -13.17 -2.31 4.11
N SER A 142 -12.87 -2.46 2.83
CA SER A 142 -12.50 -3.72 2.18
C SER A 142 -11.31 -3.42 1.25
N PRO A 143 -10.06 -3.58 1.74
CA PRO A 143 -8.88 -3.20 0.97
C PRO A 143 -8.56 -4.24 -0.11
N ASN A 144 -9.13 -4.09 -1.31
CA ASN A 144 -8.92 -4.99 -2.45
C ASN A 144 -7.45 -5.35 -2.67
N SER A 145 -6.53 -4.40 -2.49
CA SER A 145 -5.09 -4.68 -2.64
C SER A 145 -4.56 -5.68 -1.62
N LEU A 146 -5.12 -5.73 -0.41
CA LEU A 146 -4.74 -6.74 0.58
C LEU A 146 -5.29 -8.11 0.19
N CYS A 147 -6.56 -8.18 -0.22
CA CYS A 147 -7.16 -9.41 -0.72
C CYS A 147 -6.42 -9.95 -1.97
N GLU A 148 -6.01 -9.05 -2.87
CA GLU A 148 -5.20 -9.38 -4.05
C GLU A 148 -3.83 -9.96 -3.67
N ALA A 149 -3.17 -9.36 -2.68
CA ALA A 149 -1.90 -9.89 -2.15
C ALA A 149 -2.09 -11.28 -1.55
N GLN A 150 -3.13 -11.48 -0.73
CA GLN A 150 -3.48 -12.76 -0.12
C GLN A 150 -3.81 -13.81 -1.19
N LEU A 151 -4.61 -13.44 -2.19
CA LEU A 151 -4.98 -14.34 -3.31
C LEU A 151 -3.74 -14.81 -4.08
N LEU A 152 -2.75 -13.96 -4.26
CA LEU A 152 -1.48 -14.31 -4.89
C LEU A 152 -0.53 -15.07 -3.95
N GLY A 153 -0.78 -15.10 -2.65
CA GLY A 153 0.10 -15.70 -1.64
C GLY A 153 1.29 -14.82 -1.27
N VAL A 154 1.23 -13.52 -1.54
CA VAL A 154 2.28 -12.55 -1.16
C VAL A 154 2.24 -12.32 0.35
N PRO A 155 3.37 -12.42 1.07
CA PRO A 155 3.41 -12.02 2.47
C PRO A 155 2.91 -10.58 2.65
N ALA A 156 1.99 -10.37 3.57
CA ALA A 156 1.37 -9.06 3.76
C ALA A 156 1.41 -8.61 5.21
N VAL A 157 1.61 -7.30 5.40
CA VAL A 157 1.49 -6.60 6.67
C VAL A 157 0.44 -5.51 6.51
N ALA A 158 -0.59 -5.52 7.34
CA ALA A 158 -1.66 -4.54 7.29
C ALA A 158 -1.96 -3.97 8.68
N SER A 159 -2.43 -2.73 8.72
CA SER A 159 -3.03 -2.17 9.94
C SER A 159 -4.36 -2.86 10.22
N MET A 160 -4.59 -3.24 11.46
CA MET A 160 -5.87 -3.82 11.92
C MET A 160 -6.89 -2.69 12.10
N VAL A 161 -7.52 -2.26 11.02
CA VAL A 161 -8.46 -1.13 11.00
C VAL A 161 -9.67 -1.42 10.13
N GLY A 162 -10.84 -0.97 10.57
CA GLY A 162 -12.10 -1.11 9.82
C GLY A 162 -12.40 -2.56 9.44
N GLY A 163 -12.68 -2.83 8.17
CA GLY A 163 -13.02 -4.16 7.67
C GLY A 163 -11.83 -5.08 7.40
N VAL A 164 -10.60 -4.72 7.81
CA VAL A 164 -9.44 -5.62 7.67
C VAL A 164 -9.57 -6.86 8.56
N GLU A 165 -10.29 -6.75 9.67
CA GLU A 165 -10.56 -7.89 10.57
C GLU A 165 -11.44 -8.97 9.92
N ASP A 166 -12.21 -8.61 8.90
CA ASP A 166 -13.14 -9.51 8.20
C ASP A 166 -12.47 -10.26 7.03
N LEU A 167 -11.16 -10.04 6.80
CA LEU A 167 -10.33 -10.63 5.75
C LEU A 167 -9.39 -11.68 6.31
#